data_3a4642d14fea8503dde5dd57f7fa8f61
#
_entry.id   3a4642d14fea8503dde5dd57f7fa8f61
#
_cell.length_a   1.000
_cell.length_b   1.000
_cell.length_c   1.000
_cell.angle_alpha   90.00
_cell.angle_beta   90.00
_cell.angle_gamma   90.00
#
_symmetry.space_group_name_H-M   'P 1'
#
loop_
_entity.id
_entity.type
_entity.pdbx_description
1 polymer ?
#
loop_
_entity_poly.entity_id
_entity_poly.type
_entity_poly.pdbx_seq_one_letter_code
_entity_poly.pdbx_strand_id
1 'polypeptide(L)'
;MSVNDTILDEITGHSVDLQRLEASVKKDIRRELKKLEKVLVADIQNTGMFDAVREQTKIKRMKALLKQTRETIKTTYKQVAKEHAKTLANVASIAEKQAVSSINKALTVQLASVGMSKQMLKSIASDTLFEGAQSAEWWSRRGEAFHLRFSDTIRQGMMRGDDTKTITKNLIGTAPNKYKDGALQANRRSAEALVRTSIQAVANEARLETYADNDDIIKGVEWVSTLDSRTSQTCMGLDGLTWSNPDKEPINHSVTFPGVTAHWGCRSTQVPIVKSWEELGAKGDFNEIPESTRASMDGQVSDKLGYEGWLKGKSESFQRDALGAQKYELWKRDKLKFTDLVNQSGNPLTVQQLNTKLDKPTPKKPKIPNPVLGFNVGFDAMLTDIRDEAKEIINKLPKPNTIIRGDGIYYQTSKKIETPVTKNRADDRHVLLHEYGHHIDHTLNWLYKAVGAEGTSSTFLSYKRLKEASEIDARALGIGKGMRGQKEAMFKLKDMLKVMEDSKYGIKFIWKNPIYANVSDIIDSMTKGKFYNNHRMAGHGKSYYRSHENQMTENFANLFLLWSDKKSWAFTKKMFPSLTKEFELIMKEVL
;
A
#
# COMPACT_ATOMS: atom_id res chain seq x y z
N MET A 1 -27.00 -6.11 23.75
CA MET A 1 -25.88 -5.67 22.88
C MET A 1 -24.87 -6.79 22.82
N SER A 2 -24.40 -7.19 21.65
CA SER A 2 -23.18 -8.00 21.62
C SER A 2 -22.01 -7.18 22.17
N VAL A 3 -20.97 -7.85 22.67
CA VAL A 3 -19.75 -7.15 23.14
C VAL A 3 -19.20 -6.23 22.05
N ASN A 4 -19.18 -6.71 20.80
CA ASN A 4 -18.69 -5.97 19.65
C ASN A 4 -19.56 -4.75 19.31
N ASP A 5 -20.86 -4.82 19.50
CA ASP A 5 -21.78 -3.71 19.24
C ASP A 5 -21.58 -2.54 20.23
N THR A 6 -21.37 -2.85 21.51
CA THR A 6 -21.04 -1.82 22.52
C THR A 6 -19.72 -1.13 22.20
N ILE A 7 -18.73 -1.91 21.75
CA ILE A 7 -17.42 -1.36 21.32
C ILE A 7 -17.60 -0.46 20.11
N LEU A 8 -18.40 -0.86 19.13
CA LEU A 8 -18.68 -0.09 17.93
C LEU A 8 -19.28 1.28 18.26
N ASP A 9 -20.28 1.35 19.12
CA ASP A 9 -20.92 2.61 19.52
C ASP A 9 -19.93 3.53 20.26
N GLU A 10 -19.20 3.01 21.23
CA GLU A 10 -18.17 3.76 21.97
C GLU A 10 -17.09 4.31 21.03
N ILE A 11 -16.53 3.50 20.16
CA ILE A 11 -15.46 3.94 19.23
C ILE A 11 -15.99 4.91 18.17
N THR A 12 -17.23 4.75 17.73
CA THR A 12 -17.86 5.73 16.82
C THR A 12 -18.09 7.07 17.53
N GLY A 13 -18.51 7.05 18.80
CA GLY A 13 -18.58 8.26 19.64
C GLY A 13 -17.22 8.96 19.76
N HIS A 14 -16.16 8.21 20.05
CA HIS A 14 -14.79 8.74 20.08
C HIS A 14 -14.33 9.32 18.74
N SER A 15 -14.79 8.77 17.62
CA SER A 15 -14.49 9.33 16.29
C SER A 15 -15.14 10.70 16.09
N VAL A 16 -16.32 10.94 16.66
CA VAL A 16 -16.96 12.27 16.67
C VAL A 16 -16.13 13.26 17.51
N ASP A 17 -15.63 12.84 18.66
CA ASP A 17 -14.78 13.70 19.50
C ASP A 17 -13.44 14.03 18.82
N LEU A 18 -12.84 13.08 18.09
CA LEU A 18 -11.67 13.35 17.25
C LEU A 18 -11.96 14.38 16.16
N GLN A 19 -13.14 14.38 15.56
CA GLN A 19 -13.53 15.41 14.57
C GLN A 19 -13.69 16.79 15.20
N ARG A 20 -14.16 16.88 16.45
CA ARG A 20 -14.22 18.13 17.22
C ARG A 20 -12.82 18.65 17.54
N LEU A 21 -11.93 17.77 17.99
CA LEU A 21 -10.52 18.10 18.22
C LEU A 21 -9.85 18.57 16.92
N GLU A 22 -10.05 17.86 15.81
CA GLU A 22 -9.56 18.23 14.48
C GLU A 22 -9.99 19.66 14.11
N ALA A 23 -11.26 20.00 14.34
CA ALA A 23 -11.78 21.33 14.05
C ALA A 23 -11.08 22.43 14.87
N SER A 24 -10.78 22.16 16.14
CA SER A 24 -10.02 23.06 17.01
C SER A 24 -8.59 23.24 16.51
N VAL A 25 -7.89 22.15 16.25
CA VAL A 25 -6.48 22.17 15.76
C VAL A 25 -6.38 22.90 14.42
N LYS A 26 -7.31 22.67 13.50
CA LYS A 26 -7.37 23.42 12.24
C LYS A 26 -7.52 24.92 12.44
N LYS A 27 -8.34 25.34 13.40
CA LYS A 27 -8.52 26.75 13.74
C LYS A 27 -7.20 27.37 14.22
N ASP A 28 -6.45 26.67 15.05
CA ASP A 28 -5.17 27.15 15.57
C ASP A 28 -4.11 27.23 14.45
N ILE A 29 -3.97 26.20 13.66
CA ILE A 29 -3.03 26.21 12.53
C ILE A 29 -3.41 27.28 11.49
N ARG A 30 -4.69 27.45 11.20
CA ARG A 30 -5.16 28.52 10.33
C ARG A 30 -4.79 29.89 10.86
N ARG A 31 -4.84 30.09 12.18
CA ARG A 31 -4.41 31.34 12.82
C ARG A 31 -2.91 31.60 12.61
N GLU A 32 -2.07 30.58 12.79
CA GLU A 32 -0.63 30.72 12.56
C GLU A 32 -0.29 30.97 11.08
N LEU A 33 -0.92 30.25 10.17
CA LEU A 33 -0.73 30.51 8.73
C LEU A 33 -1.21 31.90 8.31
N LYS A 34 -2.29 32.44 8.89
CA LYS A 34 -2.71 33.82 8.64
C LYS A 34 -1.72 34.85 9.14
N LYS A 35 -1.01 34.57 10.26
CA LYS A 35 0.10 35.46 10.71
C LYS A 35 1.24 35.44 9.69
N LEU A 36 1.65 34.24 9.23
CA LEU A 36 2.66 34.10 8.17
C LEU A 36 2.25 34.88 6.92
N GLU A 37 1.00 34.73 6.45
CA GLU A 37 0.49 35.42 5.25
C GLU A 37 0.60 36.94 5.38
N LYS A 38 0.27 37.52 6.56
CA LYS A 38 0.42 38.95 6.81
C LYS A 38 1.88 39.41 6.70
N VAL A 39 2.80 38.62 7.25
CA VAL A 39 4.25 38.92 7.15
C VAL A 39 4.71 38.88 5.70
N LEU A 40 4.34 37.84 4.96
CA LEU A 40 4.73 37.71 3.55
C LEU A 40 4.19 38.83 2.67
N VAL A 41 2.95 39.27 2.89
CA VAL A 41 2.37 40.41 2.18
C VAL A 41 3.10 41.73 2.54
N ALA A 42 3.41 41.95 3.81
CA ALA A 42 4.18 43.12 4.24
C ALA A 42 5.60 43.11 3.64
N ASP A 43 6.27 41.96 3.61
CA ASP A 43 7.60 41.82 2.99
C ASP A 43 7.57 42.20 1.50
N ILE A 44 6.54 41.84 0.77
CA ILE A 44 6.37 42.24 -0.65
C ILE A 44 6.20 43.74 -0.77
N GLN A 45 5.36 44.35 0.08
CA GLN A 45 5.11 45.79 0.07
C GLN A 45 6.36 46.59 0.43
N ASN A 46 7.12 46.14 1.43
CA ASN A 46 8.30 46.84 1.93
C ASN A 46 9.55 46.68 1.05
N THR A 47 9.58 45.72 0.16
CA THR A 47 10.78 45.45 -0.66
C THR A 47 11.05 46.56 -1.68
N GLY A 48 10.05 47.35 -2.08
CA GLY A 48 10.16 48.39 -3.09
C GLY A 48 10.69 47.83 -4.45
N MET A 49 10.41 46.57 -4.72
CA MET A 49 10.93 45.85 -5.91
C MET A 49 10.42 46.47 -7.19
N PHE A 50 9.18 46.93 -7.19
CA PHE A 50 8.51 47.47 -8.36
C PHE A 50 8.76 48.97 -8.57
N ASP A 51 9.29 49.64 -7.54
CA ASP A 51 9.63 51.08 -7.60
C ASP A 51 11.00 51.34 -8.19
N ALA A 52 11.77 50.30 -8.42
CA ALA A 52 13.11 50.43 -9.00
C ALA A 52 13.04 50.62 -10.53
N VAL A 53 13.70 51.66 -11.01
CA VAL A 53 13.77 51.99 -12.46
C VAL A 53 14.61 50.97 -13.22
N ARG A 54 15.70 50.47 -12.63
CA ARG A 54 16.63 49.54 -13.29
C ARG A 54 16.22 48.08 -13.09
N GLU A 55 16.10 47.34 -14.17
CA GLU A 55 15.66 45.92 -14.13
C GLU A 55 16.59 45.04 -13.28
N GLN A 56 17.91 45.23 -13.37
CA GLN A 56 18.86 44.51 -12.51
C GLN A 56 18.61 44.71 -11.01
N THR A 57 18.19 45.93 -10.62
CA THR A 57 17.85 46.25 -9.24
C THR A 57 16.55 45.51 -8.82
N LYS A 58 15.56 45.45 -9.72
CA LYS A 58 14.34 44.67 -9.50
C LYS A 58 14.65 43.20 -9.26
N ILE A 59 15.48 42.60 -10.11
CA ILE A 59 15.90 41.19 -9.99
C ILE A 59 16.64 40.94 -8.66
N LYS A 60 17.56 41.83 -8.27
CA LYS A 60 18.30 41.72 -7.01
C LYS A 60 17.38 41.78 -5.81
N ARG A 61 16.43 42.71 -5.77
CA ARG A 61 15.42 42.85 -4.71
C ARG A 61 14.50 41.63 -4.66
N MET A 62 14.04 41.13 -5.80
CA MET A 62 13.24 39.91 -5.88
C MET A 62 13.98 38.70 -5.31
N LYS A 63 15.25 38.49 -5.69
CA LYS A 63 16.05 37.39 -5.14
C LYS A 63 16.21 37.47 -3.63
N ALA A 64 16.45 38.68 -3.09
CA ALA A 64 16.54 38.91 -1.66
C ALA A 64 15.20 38.61 -0.94
N LEU A 65 14.09 39.10 -1.48
CA LEU A 65 12.74 38.81 -0.98
C LEU A 65 12.46 37.31 -0.96
N LEU A 66 12.71 36.60 -2.04
CA LEU A 66 12.45 35.15 -2.15
C LEU A 66 13.33 34.35 -1.17
N LYS A 67 14.56 34.78 -0.91
CA LYS A 67 15.44 34.17 0.10
C LYS A 67 14.89 34.38 1.50
N GLN A 68 14.52 35.63 1.85
CA GLN A 68 13.95 35.98 3.15
C GLN A 68 12.65 35.21 3.40
N THR A 69 11.71 35.26 2.47
CA THR A 69 10.39 34.60 2.61
C THR A 69 10.52 33.09 2.71
N ARG A 70 11.52 32.47 2.07
CA ARG A 70 11.83 31.05 2.21
C ARG A 70 12.15 30.69 3.65
N GLU A 71 13.02 31.43 4.31
CA GLU A 71 13.40 31.20 5.71
C GLU A 71 12.22 31.43 6.66
N THR A 72 11.43 32.47 6.41
CA THR A 72 10.22 32.76 7.19
C THR A 72 9.20 31.62 7.09
N ILE A 73 8.93 31.12 5.87
CA ILE A 73 8.03 29.99 5.63
C ILE A 73 8.57 28.75 6.33
N LYS A 74 9.84 28.39 6.10
CA LYS A 74 10.48 27.22 6.71
C LYS A 74 10.40 27.21 8.23
N THR A 75 10.72 28.34 8.85
CA THR A 75 10.69 28.50 10.31
C THR A 75 9.26 28.36 10.85
N THR A 76 8.30 28.99 10.20
CA THR A 76 6.88 28.90 10.60
C THR A 76 6.38 27.47 10.50
N TYR A 77 6.67 26.77 9.39
CA TYR A 77 6.24 25.38 9.21
C TYR A 77 6.91 24.41 10.18
N LYS A 78 8.18 24.65 10.53
CA LYS A 78 8.87 23.89 11.57
C LYS A 78 8.20 24.07 12.95
N GLN A 79 7.79 25.28 13.27
CA GLN A 79 7.07 25.55 14.52
C GLN A 79 5.67 24.91 14.51
N VAL A 80 4.92 25.04 13.43
CA VAL A 80 3.61 24.39 13.25
C VAL A 80 3.75 22.86 13.39
N ALA A 81 4.75 22.25 12.77
CA ALA A 81 5.03 20.81 12.87
C ALA A 81 5.29 20.39 14.33
N LYS A 82 6.08 21.18 15.07
CA LYS A 82 6.41 20.91 16.48
C LYS A 82 5.18 20.96 17.39
N GLU A 83 4.33 21.96 17.23
CA GLU A 83 3.09 22.07 18.02
C GLU A 83 2.09 20.96 17.63
N HIS A 84 1.99 20.66 16.35
CA HIS A 84 1.15 19.56 15.88
C HIS A 84 1.61 18.21 16.42
N ALA A 85 2.91 17.93 16.47
CA ALA A 85 3.46 16.69 17.04
C ALA A 85 3.06 16.49 18.52
N LYS A 86 2.99 17.55 19.31
CA LYS A 86 2.47 17.50 20.69
C LYS A 86 0.99 17.08 20.71
N THR A 87 0.21 17.64 19.79
CA THR A 87 -1.21 17.26 19.64
C THR A 87 -1.34 15.79 19.27
N LEU A 88 -0.54 15.30 18.33
CA LEU A 88 -0.57 13.90 17.91
C LEU A 88 -0.19 12.94 19.04
N ALA A 89 0.78 13.30 19.90
CA ALA A 89 1.13 12.51 21.09
C ALA A 89 -0.03 12.41 22.08
N ASN A 90 -0.78 13.48 22.27
CA ASN A 90 -1.99 13.47 23.09
C ASN A 90 -3.09 12.62 22.45
N VAL A 91 -3.26 12.70 21.12
CA VAL A 91 -4.21 11.87 20.37
C VAL A 91 -3.92 10.39 20.55
N ALA A 92 -2.65 9.97 20.41
CA ALA A 92 -2.25 8.58 20.62
C ALA A 92 -2.63 8.09 22.04
N SER A 93 -2.29 8.87 23.07
CA SER A 93 -2.61 8.51 24.46
C SER A 93 -4.12 8.44 24.74
N ILE A 94 -4.90 9.34 24.16
CA ILE A 94 -6.36 9.33 24.31
C ILE A 94 -6.93 8.12 23.59
N ALA A 95 -6.50 7.82 22.36
CA ALA A 95 -7.00 6.73 21.55
C ALA A 95 -6.72 5.35 22.17
N GLU A 96 -5.53 5.15 22.76
CA GLU A 96 -5.20 3.95 23.54
C GLU A 96 -6.16 3.76 24.70
N LYS A 97 -6.29 4.76 25.58
CA LYS A 97 -7.16 4.69 26.76
C LYS A 97 -8.61 4.44 26.40
N GLN A 98 -9.09 5.08 25.35
CA GLN A 98 -10.45 4.89 24.84
C GLN A 98 -10.65 3.48 24.32
N ALA A 99 -9.69 2.92 23.57
CA ALA A 99 -9.76 1.56 23.06
C ALA A 99 -9.88 0.53 24.21
N VAL A 100 -9.00 0.61 25.20
CA VAL A 100 -9.03 -0.27 26.39
C VAL A 100 -10.32 -0.10 27.18
N SER A 101 -10.76 1.15 27.42
CA SER A 101 -12.00 1.43 28.15
C SER A 101 -13.21 0.85 27.44
N SER A 102 -13.30 1.02 26.11
CA SER A 102 -14.42 0.50 25.31
C SER A 102 -14.49 -1.04 25.36
N ILE A 103 -13.34 -1.72 25.26
CA ILE A 103 -13.26 -3.17 25.33
C ILE A 103 -13.68 -3.67 26.72
N ASN A 104 -13.12 -3.12 27.79
CA ASN A 104 -13.42 -3.52 29.17
C ASN A 104 -14.88 -3.24 29.56
N LYS A 105 -15.43 -2.11 29.12
CA LYS A 105 -16.84 -1.76 29.34
C LYS A 105 -17.77 -2.76 28.66
N ALA A 106 -17.46 -3.14 27.43
CA ALA A 106 -18.26 -4.08 26.67
C ALA A 106 -18.19 -5.51 27.25
N LEU A 107 -17.02 -5.93 27.70
CA LEU A 107 -16.81 -7.23 28.33
C LEU A 107 -17.38 -7.29 29.75
N THR A 108 -17.70 -6.13 30.36
CA THR A 108 -18.11 -6.03 31.79
C THR A 108 -17.07 -6.54 32.79
N VAL A 109 -15.85 -6.82 32.30
CA VAL A 109 -14.70 -7.28 33.11
C VAL A 109 -13.43 -6.59 32.58
N GLN A 110 -12.44 -6.42 33.47
CA GLN A 110 -11.17 -5.82 33.11
C GLN A 110 -10.21 -6.88 32.55
N LEU A 111 -10.36 -7.24 31.29
CA LEU A 111 -9.47 -8.17 30.59
C LEU A 111 -8.43 -7.44 29.74
N ALA A 112 -8.83 -6.38 29.03
CA ALA A 112 -7.90 -5.61 28.24
C ALA A 112 -7.04 -4.71 29.15
N SER A 113 -5.74 -4.69 28.88
CA SER A 113 -4.78 -3.90 29.63
C SER A 113 -4.22 -2.73 28.81
N VAL A 114 -3.84 -1.68 29.51
CA VAL A 114 -3.04 -0.58 28.96
C VAL A 114 -1.57 -1.00 29.01
N GLY A 115 -0.91 -1.13 27.88
CA GLY A 115 0.46 -1.59 27.82
C GLY A 115 1.46 -0.59 27.30
N MET A 116 1.01 0.45 26.58
CA MET A 116 1.94 1.32 25.89
C MET A 116 2.64 2.31 26.82
N SER A 117 3.97 2.31 26.79
CA SER A 117 4.78 3.29 27.49
C SER A 117 4.60 4.69 26.86
N LYS A 118 4.90 5.74 27.64
CA LYS A 118 4.92 7.12 27.11
C LYS A 118 5.84 7.26 25.89
N GLN A 119 6.88 6.44 25.81
CA GLN A 119 7.82 6.43 24.70
C GLN A 119 7.19 5.80 23.44
N MET A 120 6.48 4.68 23.56
CA MET A 120 5.73 4.08 22.47
C MET A 120 4.67 5.03 21.91
N LEU A 121 3.89 5.69 22.77
CA LEU A 121 2.89 6.67 22.34
C LEU A 121 3.52 7.86 21.59
N LYS A 122 4.71 8.31 21.99
CA LYS A 122 5.46 9.32 21.25
C LYS A 122 5.95 8.79 19.91
N SER A 123 6.43 7.55 19.86
CA SER A 123 6.86 6.89 18.62
C SER A 123 5.69 6.74 17.66
N ILE A 124 4.53 6.27 18.11
CA ILE A 124 3.31 6.23 17.31
C ILE A 124 3.00 7.61 16.72
N ALA A 125 3.03 8.66 17.54
CA ALA A 125 2.74 10.01 17.10
C ALA A 125 3.74 10.56 16.06
N SER A 126 5.03 10.15 16.13
CA SER A 126 6.08 10.62 15.22
C SER A 126 6.24 9.74 13.99
N ASP A 127 6.07 8.42 14.12
CA ASP A 127 6.53 7.42 13.15
C ASP A 127 5.40 6.85 12.29
N THR A 128 4.13 7.03 12.72
CA THR A 128 2.97 6.62 11.91
C THR A 128 3.07 7.19 10.49
N LEU A 129 3.08 6.28 9.52
CA LEU A 129 3.08 6.62 8.10
C LEU A 129 1.63 6.74 7.60
N PHE A 130 1.35 7.81 6.88
CA PHE A 130 0.14 7.97 6.09
C PHE A 130 0.51 8.58 4.74
N GLU A 131 -0.04 8.02 3.67
CA GLU A 131 0.32 8.40 2.30
C GLU A 131 1.85 8.41 2.08
N GLY A 132 2.55 7.44 2.66
CA GLY A 132 3.96 7.17 2.45
C GLY A 132 4.94 8.06 3.19
N ALA A 133 4.52 8.92 4.16
CA ALA A 133 5.43 9.71 4.96
C ALA A 133 4.89 10.03 6.37
N GLN A 134 5.78 10.41 7.27
CA GLN A 134 5.47 10.88 8.62
C GLN A 134 4.90 12.32 8.60
N SER A 135 4.17 12.68 9.67
CA SER A 135 3.58 14.02 9.81
C SER A 135 4.60 15.15 9.67
N ALA A 136 5.77 15.03 10.31
CA ALA A 136 6.81 16.05 10.24
C ALA A 136 7.35 16.26 8.82
N GLU A 137 7.53 15.19 8.07
CA GLU A 137 7.96 15.25 6.67
C GLU A 137 6.87 15.89 5.79
N TRP A 138 5.62 15.56 6.00
CA TRP A 138 4.51 16.21 5.29
C TRP A 138 4.44 17.72 5.56
N TRP A 139 4.67 18.17 6.80
CA TRP A 139 4.75 19.60 7.11
C TRP A 139 5.91 20.28 6.38
N SER A 140 7.08 19.64 6.33
CA SER A 140 8.24 20.13 5.57
C SER A 140 7.92 20.25 4.07
N ARG A 141 7.38 19.20 3.47
CA ARG A 141 6.96 19.16 2.06
C ARG A 141 5.91 20.24 1.74
N ARG A 142 4.96 20.49 2.66
CA ARG A 142 3.95 21.54 2.49
C ARG A 142 4.55 22.95 2.54
N GLY A 143 5.49 23.18 3.44
CA GLY A 143 6.22 24.45 3.50
C GLY A 143 7.00 24.74 2.21
N GLU A 144 7.72 23.76 1.69
CA GLU A 144 8.47 23.91 0.44
C GLU A 144 7.55 24.11 -0.77
N ALA A 145 6.47 23.31 -0.89
CA ALA A 145 5.49 23.47 -1.95
C ALA A 145 4.80 24.84 -1.91
N PHE A 146 4.54 25.38 -0.71
CA PHE A 146 4.01 26.73 -0.55
C PHE A 146 5.03 27.80 -0.98
N HIS A 147 6.29 27.66 -0.55
CA HIS A 147 7.37 28.57 -0.98
C HIS A 147 7.52 28.59 -2.50
N LEU A 148 7.53 27.44 -3.17
CA LEU A 148 7.60 27.36 -4.63
C LEU A 148 6.44 28.11 -5.28
N ARG A 149 5.20 27.85 -4.89
CA ARG A 149 4.01 28.52 -5.43
C ARG A 149 4.04 30.02 -5.20
N PHE A 150 4.43 30.45 -4.00
CA PHE A 150 4.61 31.84 -3.65
C PHE A 150 5.65 32.51 -4.56
N SER A 151 6.82 31.87 -4.71
CA SER A 151 7.92 32.36 -5.55
C SER A 151 7.51 32.45 -7.03
N ASP A 152 6.80 31.47 -7.55
CA ASP A 152 6.34 31.46 -8.93
C ASP A 152 5.32 32.57 -9.19
N THR A 153 4.40 32.82 -8.24
CA THR A 153 3.44 33.93 -8.36
C THR A 153 4.16 35.27 -8.47
N ILE A 154 5.21 35.49 -7.66
CA ILE A 154 6.02 36.73 -7.72
C ILE A 154 6.80 36.82 -9.02
N ARG A 155 7.49 35.75 -9.44
CA ARG A 155 8.28 35.72 -10.68
C ARG A 155 7.40 35.97 -11.90
N GLN A 156 6.27 35.31 -12.00
CA GLN A 156 5.32 35.48 -13.09
C GLN A 156 4.74 36.90 -13.13
N GLY A 157 4.40 37.47 -11.96
CA GLY A 157 3.96 38.85 -11.87
C GLY A 157 5.04 39.83 -12.37
N MET A 158 6.29 39.62 -11.95
CA MET A 158 7.42 40.42 -12.43
C MET A 158 7.62 40.31 -13.93
N MET A 159 7.54 39.11 -14.51
CA MET A 159 7.67 38.89 -15.97
C MET A 159 6.55 39.57 -16.77
N ARG A 160 5.35 39.67 -16.22
CA ARG A 160 4.22 40.38 -16.85
C ARG A 160 4.28 41.90 -16.65
N GLY A 161 5.17 42.39 -15.80
CA GLY A 161 5.21 43.79 -15.41
C GLY A 161 4.10 44.20 -14.42
N ASP A 162 3.54 43.25 -13.69
CA ASP A 162 2.48 43.50 -12.70
C ASP A 162 3.02 44.39 -11.56
N ASP A 163 2.17 45.27 -11.03
CA ASP A 163 2.46 46.06 -9.85
C ASP A 163 2.33 45.24 -8.54
N THR A 164 2.80 45.80 -7.43
CA THR A 164 2.73 45.19 -6.09
C THR A 164 1.31 44.79 -5.71
N LYS A 165 0.31 45.62 -6.05
CA LYS A 165 -1.09 45.39 -5.73
C LYS A 165 -1.66 44.18 -6.50
N THR A 166 -1.33 44.07 -7.77
CA THR A 166 -1.75 42.97 -8.63
C THR A 166 -1.13 41.66 -8.19
N ILE A 167 0.16 41.62 -7.88
CA ILE A 167 0.83 40.43 -7.35
C ILE A 167 0.23 39.99 -6.01
N THR A 168 0.02 40.96 -5.10
CA THR A 168 -0.63 40.67 -3.80
C THR A 168 -2.03 40.09 -4.00
N LYS A 169 -2.82 40.64 -4.95
CA LYS A 169 -4.13 40.11 -5.31
C LYS A 169 -4.06 38.66 -5.82
N ASN A 170 -3.09 38.37 -6.65
CA ASN A 170 -2.88 37.01 -7.18
C ASN A 170 -2.48 36.01 -6.09
N LEU A 171 -1.75 36.45 -5.07
CA LEU A 171 -1.43 35.63 -3.89
C LEU A 171 -2.65 35.38 -3.00
N ILE A 172 -3.44 36.41 -2.73
CA ILE A 172 -4.62 36.33 -1.87
C ILE A 172 -5.78 35.61 -2.59
N GLY A 173 -5.92 35.82 -3.89
CA GLY A 173 -7.05 35.39 -4.72
C GLY A 173 -8.09 36.48 -4.92
N THR A 174 -9.12 36.17 -5.71
CA THR A 174 -10.14 37.12 -6.15
C THR A 174 -11.48 36.93 -5.43
N ALA A 175 -12.18 38.01 -5.13
CA ALA A 175 -13.48 37.97 -4.47
C ALA A 175 -14.55 37.20 -5.29
N PRO A 176 -14.64 37.32 -6.63
CA PRO A 176 -15.58 36.52 -7.42
C PRO A 176 -15.38 35.02 -7.22
N ASN A 177 -14.14 34.57 -7.06
CA ASN A 177 -13.79 33.16 -6.81
C ASN A 177 -13.77 32.83 -5.30
N LYS A 178 -14.30 33.70 -4.44
CA LYS A 178 -14.28 33.54 -2.98
C LYS A 178 -12.86 33.27 -2.46
N TYR A 179 -11.86 33.89 -3.09
CA TYR A 179 -10.41 33.76 -2.81
C TYR A 179 -9.85 32.33 -2.98
N LYS A 180 -10.58 31.43 -3.66
CA LYS A 180 -10.17 30.02 -3.84
C LYS A 180 -9.03 29.84 -4.84
N ASP A 181 -8.81 30.80 -5.69
CA ASP A 181 -7.77 30.90 -6.73
C ASP A 181 -6.42 31.43 -6.20
N GLY A 182 -6.37 31.93 -4.97
CA GLY A 182 -5.13 32.44 -4.36
C GLY A 182 -4.21 31.35 -3.79
N ALA A 183 -2.90 31.57 -3.90
CA ALA A 183 -1.89 30.67 -3.36
C ALA A 183 -2.03 30.47 -1.84
N LEU A 184 -2.40 31.52 -1.10
CA LEU A 184 -2.58 31.48 0.34
C LEU A 184 -3.76 30.58 0.76
N GLN A 185 -4.87 30.65 0.06
CA GLN A 185 -6.04 29.83 0.38
C GLN A 185 -5.81 28.34 0.03
N ALA A 186 -5.10 28.07 -1.06
CA ALA A 186 -4.71 26.71 -1.42
C ALA A 186 -3.77 26.10 -0.37
N ASN A 187 -2.87 26.91 0.19
CA ASN A 187 -1.99 26.51 1.27
C ASN A 187 -2.75 26.14 2.55
N ARG A 188 -3.69 26.98 2.99
CA ARG A 188 -4.53 26.68 4.16
C ARG A 188 -5.32 25.38 4.02
N ARG A 189 -5.94 25.15 2.86
CA ARG A 189 -6.68 23.90 2.58
C ARG A 189 -5.76 22.66 2.64
N SER A 190 -4.56 22.77 2.11
CA SER A 190 -3.57 21.69 2.18
C SER A 190 -3.14 21.39 3.61
N ALA A 191 -2.92 22.41 4.45
CA ALA A 191 -2.60 22.26 5.85
C ALA A 191 -3.75 21.62 6.65
N GLU A 192 -4.99 22.04 6.38
CA GLU A 192 -6.18 21.47 7.03
C GLU A 192 -6.40 20.00 6.67
N ALA A 193 -6.11 19.61 5.44
CA ALA A 193 -6.15 18.19 5.01
C ALA A 193 -5.08 17.37 5.73
N LEU A 194 -3.87 17.92 5.89
CA LEU A 194 -2.80 17.26 6.63
C LEU A 194 -3.16 17.04 8.11
N VAL A 195 -3.71 18.06 8.79
CA VAL A 195 -4.19 17.94 10.18
C VAL A 195 -5.19 16.80 10.32
N ARG A 196 -6.20 16.78 9.44
CA ARG A 196 -7.23 15.74 9.46
C ARG A 196 -6.64 14.36 9.33
N THR A 197 -5.84 14.15 8.29
CA THR A 197 -5.29 12.83 7.96
C THR A 197 -4.37 12.33 9.06
N SER A 198 -3.50 13.20 9.60
CA SER A 198 -2.54 12.80 10.64
C SER A 198 -3.21 12.50 11.99
N ILE A 199 -4.23 13.26 12.40
CA ILE A 199 -4.97 12.99 13.65
C ILE A 199 -5.66 11.63 13.53
N GLN A 200 -6.35 11.37 12.42
CA GLN A 200 -7.02 10.09 12.21
C GLN A 200 -6.04 8.92 12.13
N ALA A 201 -4.92 9.10 11.40
CA ALA A 201 -3.89 8.08 11.26
C ALA A 201 -3.29 7.69 12.62
N VAL A 202 -2.87 8.66 13.42
CA VAL A 202 -2.27 8.41 14.73
C VAL A 202 -3.26 7.79 15.71
N ALA A 203 -4.52 8.22 15.69
CA ALA A 203 -5.56 7.62 16.53
C ALA A 203 -5.84 6.16 16.14
N ASN A 204 -5.91 5.86 14.85
CA ASN A 204 -6.12 4.52 14.36
C ASN A 204 -4.91 3.62 14.65
N GLU A 205 -3.67 4.12 14.46
CA GLU A 205 -2.46 3.36 14.80
C GLU A 205 -2.42 3.00 16.28
N ALA A 206 -2.66 3.96 17.17
CA ALA A 206 -2.69 3.71 18.60
C ALA A 206 -3.74 2.65 18.98
N ARG A 207 -4.91 2.65 18.34
CA ARG A 207 -5.93 1.62 18.53
C ARG A 207 -5.46 0.26 18.02
N LEU A 208 -4.89 0.20 16.81
CA LEU A 208 -4.42 -1.04 16.20
C LEU A 208 -3.30 -1.68 17.00
N GLU A 209 -2.38 -0.90 17.55
CA GLU A 209 -1.34 -1.37 18.48
C GLU A 209 -1.97 -1.90 19.78
N THR A 210 -2.95 -1.15 20.35
CA THR A 210 -3.70 -1.65 21.52
C THR A 210 -4.40 -2.98 21.24
N TYR A 211 -4.95 -3.16 20.03
CA TYR A 211 -5.59 -4.42 19.65
C TYR A 211 -4.59 -5.54 19.45
N ALA A 212 -3.41 -5.24 18.94
CA ALA A 212 -2.32 -6.20 18.78
C ALA A 212 -1.77 -6.66 20.14
N ASP A 213 -1.61 -5.74 21.10
CA ASP A 213 -1.18 -6.05 22.46
C ASP A 213 -2.21 -6.89 23.27
N ASN A 214 -3.45 -6.99 22.77
CA ASN A 214 -4.54 -7.76 23.36
C ASN A 214 -5.08 -8.81 22.37
N ASP A 215 -4.20 -9.48 21.64
CA ASP A 215 -4.55 -10.48 20.61
C ASP A 215 -5.14 -11.77 21.22
N ASP A 216 -4.91 -12.02 22.50
CA ASP A 216 -5.54 -13.07 23.27
C ASP A 216 -7.07 -12.88 23.39
N ILE A 217 -7.56 -11.64 23.36
CA ILE A 217 -8.97 -11.26 23.45
C ILE A 217 -9.54 -10.86 22.08
N ILE A 218 -8.74 -10.19 21.25
CA ILE A 218 -9.17 -9.59 19.98
C ILE A 218 -8.72 -10.44 18.79
N LYS A 219 -9.68 -11.00 18.04
CA LYS A 219 -9.41 -11.86 16.88
C LYS A 219 -9.30 -11.12 15.55
N GLY A 220 -9.83 -9.90 15.47
CA GLY A 220 -9.84 -9.15 14.21
C GLY A 220 -10.21 -7.69 14.38
N VAL A 221 -10.25 -7.00 13.27
CA VAL A 221 -10.67 -5.60 13.16
C VAL A 221 -11.64 -5.43 12.01
N GLU A 222 -12.64 -4.57 12.19
CA GLU A 222 -13.62 -4.20 11.19
C GLU A 222 -13.40 -2.74 10.75
N TRP A 223 -13.50 -2.47 9.46
CA TRP A 223 -13.47 -1.11 8.93
C TRP A 223 -14.84 -0.45 9.05
N VAL A 224 -14.91 0.64 9.80
CA VAL A 224 -16.14 1.38 10.05
C VAL A 224 -16.02 2.77 9.44
N SER A 225 -16.88 3.04 8.46
CA SER A 225 -16.89 4.32 7.76
C SER A 225 -17.87 5.30 8.40
N THR A 226 -17.58 6.61 8.31
CA THR A 226 -18.51 7.64 8.77
C THR A 226 -19.76 7.64 7.90
N LEU A 227 -20.96 7.58 8.51
CA LEU A 227 -22.23 7.59 7.79
C LEU A 227 -22.68 9.03 7.47
N ASP A 228 -22.05 9.64 6.46
CA ASP A 228 -22.40 10.98 5.98
C ASP A 228 -22.16 11.16 4.47
N SER A 229 -22.58 12.32 3.93
CA SER A 229 -22.46 12.66 2.51
C SER A 229 -21.02 12.89 2.01
N ARG A 230 -20.04 12.97 2.90
CA ARG A 230 -18.63 13.27 2.57
C ARG A 230 -17.74 12.03 2.58
N THR A 231 -18.31 10.87 2.88
CA THR A 231 -17.57 9.60 2.87
C THR A 231 -17.20 9.24 1.45
N SER A 232 -15.93 8.92 1.22
CA SER A 232 -15.42 8.57 -0.10
C SER A 232 -15.92 7.20 -0.56
N GLN A 233 -15.96 6.97 -1.86
CA GLN A 233 -16.31 5.65 -2.41
C GLN A 233 -15.35 4.54 -1.99
N THR A 234 -14.08 4.87 -1.74
CA THR A 234 -13.12 3.95 -1.10
C THR A 234 -13.64 3.48 0.26
N CYS A 235 -13.96 4.42 1.15
CA CYS A 235 -14.48 4.06 2.47
C CYS A 235 -15.85 3.38 2.41
N MET A 236 -16.74 3.77 1.48
CA MET A 236 -18.00 3.08 1.25
C MET A 236 -17.78 1.60 0.90
N GLY A 237 -16.79 1.30 0.07
CA GLY A 237 -16.46 -0.06 -0.36
C GLY A 237 -15.73 -0.88 0.69
N LEU A 238 -15.09 -0.24 1.66
CA LEU A 238 -14.38 -0.89 2.76
C LEU A 238 -15.29 -1.13 3.98
N ASP A 239 -16.42 -0.43 4.09
CA ASP A 239 -17.31 -0.47 5.25
C ASP A 239 -17.80 -1.89 5.54
N GLY A 240 -17.58 -2.38 6.77
CA GLY A 240 -17.94 -3.72 7.19
C GLY A 240 -16.95 -4.81 6.77
N LEU A 241 -15.88 -4.51 6.06
CA LEU A 241 -14.84 -5.49 5.78
C LEU A 241 -13.98 -5.75 7.03
N THR A 242 -13.53 -7.00 7.18
CA THR A 242 -12.88 -7.49 8.40
C THR A 242 -11.51 -8.10 8.09
N TRP A 243 -10.54 -7.88 8.98
CA TRP A 243 -9.19 -8.45 8.89
C TRP A 243 -8.79 -9.06 10.23
N SER A 244 -7.92 -10.07 10.19
CA SER A 244 -7.38 -10.74 11.39
C SER A 244 -6.56 -9.77 12.26
N ASN A 245 -6.38 -10.12 13.52
CA ASN A 245 -5.48 -9.42 14.43
C ASN A 245 -4.46 -10.43 15.00
N PRO A 246 -3.15 -10.14 15.03
CA PRO A 246 -2.52 -8.88 14.59
C PRO A 246 -2.17 -8.79 13.10
N ASP A 247 -2.20 -9.89 12.32
CA ASP A 247 -1.59 -10.02 10.98
C ASP A 247 -2.28 -9.20 9.88
N LYS A 248 -3.51 -8.74 10.11
CA LYS A 248 -4.32 -7.97 9.17
C LYS A 248 -4.61 -8.69 7.84
N GLU A 249 -4.72 -10.03 7.90
CA GLU A 249 -5.14 -10.82 6.75
C GLU A 249 -6.65 -10.69 6.52
N PRO A 250 -7.13 -10.60 5.26
CA PRO A 250 -8.55 -10.46 4.95
C PRO A 250 -9.38 -11.66 5.43
N ILE A 251 -10.56 -11.41 6.05
CA ILE A 251 -11.50 -12.44 6.48
C ILE A 251 -12.72 -12.43 5.55
N ASN A 252 -12.94 -13.52 4.81
CA ASN A 252 -14.05 -13.71 3.86
C ASN A 252 -14.10 -12.72 2.68
N HIS A 253 -12.99 -12.04 2.38
CA HIS A 253 -12.85 -11.19 1.20
C HIS A 253 -11.39 -11.16 0.74
N SER A 254 -11.09 -10.49 -0.38
CA SER A 254 -9.73 -10.42 -0.95
C SER A 254 -9.10 -9.02 -0.90
N VAL A 255 -9.70 -8.08 -0.20
CA VAL A 255 -9.17 -6.70 -0.11
C VAL A 255 -8.06 -6.65 0.93
N THR A 256 -6.88 -6.22 0.53
CA THR A 256 -5.74 -6.00 1.42
C THR A 256 -6.07 -4.93 2.47
N PHE A 257 -5.56 -5.06 3.67
CA PHE A 257 -5.75 -4.05 4.72
C PHE A 257 -5.22 -2.69 4.25
N PRO A 258 -6.04 -1.63 4.21
CA PRO A 258 -5.65 -0.35 3.60
C PRO A 258 -4.73 0.50 4.49
N GLY A 259 -4.34 0.00 5.66
CA GLY A 259 -3.56 0.73 6.64
C GLY A 259 -4.41 1.58 7.58
N VAL A 260 -3.78 2.51 8.27
CA VAL A 260 -4.43 3.37 9.27
C VAL A 260 -5.41 4.38 8.67
N THR A 261 -5.22 4.73 7.41
CA THR A 261 -6.13 5.58 6.62
C THR A 261 -6.10 5.11 5.16
N ALA A 262 -7.25 5.10 4.51
CA ALA A 262 -7.36 4.64 3.11
C ALA A 262 -7.08 5.75 2.07
N HIS A 263 -7.05 7.01 2.47
CA HIS A 263 -6.84 8.16 1.59
C HIS A 263 -6.70 9.48 2.38
N TRP A 264 -6.24 10.55 1.74
CA TRP A 264 -6.22 11.89 2.31
C TRP A 264 -7.61 12.33 2.81
N GLY A 265 -7.66 12.77 4.06
CA GLY A 265 -8.89 13.22 4.71
C GLY A 265 -9.83 12.10 5.12
N CYS A 266 -9.34 10.88 5.21
CA CYS A 266 -10.08 9.72 5.73
C CYS A 266 -10.59 10.01 7.15
N ARG A 267 -11.82 9.55 7.44
CA ARG A 267 -12.47 9.67 8.76
C ARG A 267 -12.98 8.33 9.29
N SER A 268 -12.70 7.27 8.56
CA SER A 268 -13.03 5.91 8.96
C SER A 268 -12.11 5.45 10.09
N THR A 269 -12.60 4.52 10.89
CA THR A 269 -11.88 3.93 12.01
C THR A 269 -11.91 2.40 11.92
N GLN A 270 -11.02 1.75 12.65
CA GLN A 270 -11.04 0.30 12.83
C GLN A 270 -11.60 -0.01 14.21
N VAL A 271 -12.55 -0.95 14.27
CA VAL A 271 -13.19 -1.41 15.49
C VAL A 271 -12.75 -2.85 15.75
N PRO A 272 -12.39 -3.22 16.99
CA PRO A 272 -11.93 -4.57 17.27
C PRO A 272 -13.09 -5.57 17.25
N ILE A 273 -12.81 -6.79 16.82
CA ILE A 273 -13.71 -7.94 16.93
C ILE A 273 -13.19 -8.81 18.05
N VAL A 274 -13.94 -8.88 19.15
CA VAL A 274 -13.60 -9.68 20.33
C VAL A 274 -13.92 -11.15 20.06
N LYS A 275 -13.09 -12.05 20.59
CA LYS A 275 -13.38 -13.50 20.62
C LYS A 275 -14.69 -13.76 21.38
N SER A 276 -15.45 -14.77 20.97
CA SER A 276 -16.64 -15.21 21.72
C SER A 276 -16.23 -15.76 23.09
N TRP A 277 -17.17 -15.83 24.02
CA TRP A 277 -16.91 -16.43 25.32
C TRP A 277 -16.44 -17.88 25.20
N GLU A 278 -16.96 -18.63 24.22
CA GLU A 278 -16.52 -19.99 23.91
C GLU A 278 -15.06 -20.02 23.43
N GLU A 279 -14.68 -19.08 22.51
CA GLU A 279 -13.29 -18.92 22.02
C GLU A 279 -12.34 -18.52 23.17
N LEU A 280 -12.83 -17.83 24.20
CA LEU A 280 -12.09 -17.48 25.42
C LEU A 280 -12.07 -18.60 26.46
N GLY A 281 -12.70 -19.77 26.17
CA GLY A 281 -12.69 -20.94 27.03
C GLY A 281 -13.73 -20.90 28.16
N ALA A 282 -14.64 -19.95 28.16
CA ALA A 282 -15.72 -19.89 29.15
C ALA A 282 -16.82 -20.92 28.83
N LYS A 283 -17.31 -21.63 29.85
CA LYS A 283 -18.41 -22.60 29.73
C LYS A 283 -19.65 -22.02 30.40
N GLY A 284 -20.72 -21.80 29.65
CA GLY A 284 -21.99 -21.30 30.18
C GLY A 284 -22.91 -20.78 29.09
N ASP A 285 -24.19 -20.61 29.40
CA ASP A 285 -25.17 -19.94 28.54
C ASP A 285 -25.01 -18.42 28.78
N PHE A 286 -24.36 -17.75 27.85
CA PHE A 286 -24.21 -16.30 27.89
C PHE A 286 -25.33 -15.67 27.07
N ASN A 287 -26.24 -14.95 27.72
CA ASN A 287 -27.36 -14.27 27.06
C ASN A 287 -26.87 -13.33 25.95
N GLU A 288 -27.54 -13.39 24.79
CA GLU A 288 -27.33 -12.41 23.72
C GLU A 288 -27.60 -10.99 24.25
N ILE A 289 -26.62 -10.12 24.06
CA ILE A 289 -26.70 -8.72 24.45
C ILE A 289 -27.53 -7.97 23.38
N PRO A 290 -28.46 -7.05 23.75
CA PRO A 290 -29.34 -6.34 22.80
C PRO A 290 -28.58 -5.54 21.74
N GLU A 291 -29.24 -5.28 20.61
CA GLU A 291 -28.68 -4.46 19.50
C GLU A 291 -28.22 -3.08 19.95
N SER A 292 -27.09 -2.61 19.45
CA SER A 292 -26.53 -1.29 19.73
C SER A 292 -26.75 -0.29 18.58
N THR A 293 -26.26 0.92 18.77
CA THR A 293 -26.40 2.01 17.79
C THR A 293 -25.04 2.48 17.28
N ARG A 294 -25.03 3.02 16.07
CA ARG A 294 -23.89 3.62 15.39
C ARG A 294 -24.21 5.07 15.02
N ALA A 295 -23.28 5.98 15.23
CA ALA A 295 -23.49 7.38 14.89
C ALA A 295 -23.58 7.62 13.37
N SER A 296 -24.56 8.40 12.94
CA SER A 296 -24.74 8.89 11.57
C SER A 296 -24.98 10.40 11.55
N MET A 297 -24.99 11.00 10.37
CA MET A 297 -25.35 12.41 10.23
C MET A 297 -26.81 12.71 10.63
N ASP A 298 -27.67 11.70 10.72
CA ASP A 298 -29.09 11.83 11.09
C ASP A 298 -29.35 11.45 12.55
N GLY A 299 -28.31 11.18 13.32
CA GLY A 299 -28.38 10.67 14.67
C GLY A 299 -27.91 9.23 14.78
N GLN A 300 -28.31 8.53 15.84
CA GLN A 300 -27.98 7.13 16.04
C GLN A 300 -28.82 6.22 15.13
N VAL A 301 -28.17 5.24 14.53
CA VAL A 301 -28.80 4.20 13.70
C VAL A 301 -28.37 2.82 14.22
N SER A 302 -29.03 1.74 13.79
CA SER A 302 -28.59 0.39 14.15
C SER A 302 -27.12 0.15 13.75
N ASP A 303 -26.36 -0.50 14.61
CA ASP A 303 -24.97 -0.90 14.39
C ASP A 303 -24.80 -1.83 13.17
N LYS A 304 -25.78 -2.70 12.94
CA LYS A 304 -25.85 -3.60 11.77
C LYS A 304 -26.03 -2.85 10.46
N LEU A 305 -26.34 -1.55 10.52
CA LEU A 305 -26.55 -0.71 9.35
C LEU A 305 -25.20 -0.22 8.81
N GLY A 306 -24.62 -0.95 7.86
CA GLY A 306 -23.46 -0.48 7.10
C GLY A 306 -23.81 0.73 6.22
N TYR A 307 -22.78 1.33 5.58
CA TYR A 307 -22.96 2.51 4.74
C TYR A 307 -23.98 2.29 3.62
N GLU A 308 -23.97 1.12 2.97
CA GLU A 308 -24.95 0.76 1.93
C GLU A 308 -26.38 0.77 2.46
N GLY A 309 -26.63 0.14 3.60
CA GLY A 309 -27.96 0.08 4.24
C GLY A 309 -28.43 1.47 4.65
N TRP A 310 -27.54 2.29 5.22
CA TRP A 310 -27.83 3.68 5.56
C TRP A 310 -28.17 4.52 4.35
N LEU A 311 -27.41 4.38 3.25
CA LEU A 311 -27.65 5.13 2.00
C LEU A 311 -28.98 4.73 1.35
N LYS A 312 -29.42 3.46 1.45
CA LYS A 312 -30.73 3.01 0.96
C LYS A 312 -31.89 3.79 1.59
N GLY A 313 -31.73 4.24 2.83
CA GLY A 313 -32.71 5.08 3.54
C GLY A 313 -32.73 6.56 3.14
N LYS A 314 -31.88 7.00 2.21
CA LYS A 314 -31.79 8.41 1.77
C LYS A 314 -32.62 8.68 0.52
N SER A 315 -32.89 9.97 0.27
CA SER A 315 -33.54 10.40 -0.96
C SER A 315 -32.73 10.00 -2.21
N GLU A 316 -33.40 9.82 -3.34
CA GLU A 316 -32.75 9.50 -4.60
C GLU A 316 -31.68 10.54 -5.00
N SER A 317 -31.98 11.83 -4.80
CA SER A 317 -31.01 12.91 -5.06
C SER A 317 -29.74 12.71 -4.22
N PHE A 318 -29.88 12.42 -2.93
CA PHE A 318 -28.75 12.18 -2.05
C PHE A 318 -27.93 10.94 -2.46
N GLN A 319 -28.62 9.85 -2.84
CA GLN A 319 -27.99 8.63 -3.31
C GLN A 319 -27.19 8.88 -4.61
N ARG A 320 -27.75 9.64 -5.54
CA ARG A 320 -27.07 10.05 -6.79
C ARG A 320 -25.86 10.94 -6.51
N ASP A 321 -25.95 11.87 -5.56
CA ASP A 321 -24.85 12.75 -5.20
C ASP A 321 -23.70 11.96 -4.55
N ALA A 322 -24.00 10.97 -3.72
CA ALA A 322 -23.01 10.13 -3.03
C ALA A 322 -22.25 9.19 -3.99
N LEU A 323 -22.97 8.52 -4.90
CA LEU A 323 -22.40 7.51 -5.80
C LEU A 323 -21.97 8.08 -7.16
N GLY A 324 -22.55 9.21 -7.57
CA GLY A 324 -22.55 9.67 -8.95
C GLY A 324 -23.57 8.93 -9.80
N ALA A 325 -24.13 9.61 -10.82
CA ALA A 325 -25.28 9.13 -11.57
C ALA A 325 -25.13 7.70 -12.13
N GLN A 326 -23.96 7.38 -12.70
CA GLN A 326 -23.77 6.09 -13.37
C GLN A 326 -23.62 4.92 -12.38
N LYS A 327 -22.89 5.09 -11.27
CA LYS A 327 -22.77 4.05 -10.22
C LYS A 327 -24.09 3.87 -9.48
N TYR A 328 -24.84 4.97 -9.29
CA TYR A 328 -26.19 4.89 -8.74
C TYR A 328 -27.11 4.01 -9.59
N GLU A 329 -27.12 4.17 -10.92
CA GLU A 329 -27.92 3.32 -11.80
C GLU A 329 -27.53 1.83 -11.75
N LEU A 330 -26.24 1.53 -11.61
CA LEU A 330 -25.78 0.16 -11.43
C LEU A 330 -26.25 -0.41 -10.09
N TRP A 331 -26.16 0.36 -9.03
CA TRP A 331 -26.59 -0.04 -7.70
C TRP A 331 -28.10 -0.22 -7.61
N LYS A 332 -28.90 0.71 -8.16
CA LYS A 332 -30.36 0.63 -8.19
C LYS A 332 -30.90 -0.62 -8.90
N ARG A 333 -30.14 -1.17 -9.83
CA ARG A 333 -30.48 -2.40 -10.55
C ARG A 333 -29.95 -3.67 -9.85
N ASP A 334 -29.53 -3.57 -8.61
CA ASP A 334 -28.89 -4.66 -7.83
C ASP A 334 -27.69 -5.31 -8.53
N LYS A 335 -27.06 -4.61 -9.47
CA LYS A 335 -25.87 -5.07 -10.18
C LYS A 335 -24.56 -4.71 -9.46
N LEU A 336 -24.59 -3.79 -8.50
CA LEU A 336 -23.40 -3.28 -7.79
C LEU A 336 -23.62 -3.44 -6.29
N LYS A 337 -22.72 -4.17 -5.64
CA LYS A 337 -22.55 -4.17 -4.18
C LYS A 337 -21.50 -3.12 -3.80
N PHE A 338 -21.57 -2.57 -2.59
CA PHE A 338 -20.59 -1.56 -2.16
C PHE A 338 -19.16 -2.10 -2.08
N THR A 339 -19.00 -3.36 -1.71
CA THR A 339 -17.70 -4.06 -1.77
C THR A 339 -17.10 -4.12 -3.17
N ASP A 340 -17.91 -3.93 -4.23
CA ASP A 340 -17.43 -3.86 -5.61
C ASP A 340 -16.88 -2.48 -5.98
N LEU A 341 -17.11 -1.44 -5.15
CA LEU A 341 -16.62 -0.08 -5.41
C LEU A 341 -15.09 0.02 -5.37
N VAL A 342 -14.43 -0.93 -4.76
CA VAL A 342 -12.97 -0.97 -4.62
C VAL A 342 -12.37 -2.23 -5.25
N ASN A 343 -11.10 -2.12 -5.65
CA ASN A 343 -10.29 -3.28 -6.05
C ASN A 343 -9.63 -3.95 -4.82
N GLN A 344 -8.84 -5.00 -5.05
CA GLN A 344 -8.13 -5.73 -3.98
C GLN A 344 -7.18 -4.84 -3.15
N SER A 345 -6.66 -3.77 -3.72
CA SER A 345 -5.82 -2.79 -3.01
C SER A 345 -6.62 -1.68 -2.33
N GLY A 346 -7.96 -1.78 -2.26
CA GLY A 346 -8.82 -0.76 -1.67
C GLY A 346 -9.02 0.51 -2.52
N ASN A 347 -8.50 0.56 -3.75
CA ASN A 347 -8.65 1.71 -4.63
C ASN A 347 -10.04 1.74 -5.29
N PRO A 348 -10.67 2.94 -5.44
CA PRO A 348 -12.00 3.04 -6.03
C PRO A 348 -11.97 2.69 -7.52
N LEU A 349 -12.92 1.87 -7.96
CA LEU A 349 -13.09 1.50 -9.36
C LEU A 349 -13.82 2.59 -10.14
N THR A 350 -13.40 2.82 -11.37
CA THR A 350 -14.11 3.66 -12.33
C THR A 350 -15.38 2.95 -12.82
N VAL A 351 -16.33 3.70 -13.40
CA VAL A 351 -17.56 3.11 -14.00
C VAL A 351 -17.20 2.11 -15.10
N GLN A 352 -16.19 2.40 -15.90
CA GLN A 352 -15.73 1.48 -16.96
C GLN A 352 -15.21 0.17 -16.37
N GLN A 353 -14.42 0.23 -15.32
CA GLN A 353 -13.91 -0.95 -14.61
C GLN A 353 -15.05 -1.74 -13.96
N LEU A 354 -16.04 -1.04 -13.37
CA LEU A 354 -17.23 -1.67 -12.81
C LEU A 354 -18.05 -2.37 -13.88
N ASN A 355 -18.35 -1.73 -15.00
CA ASN A 355 -19.06 -2.37 -16.11
C ASN A 355 -18.27 -3.60 -16.59
N THR A 356 -16.97 -3.47 -16.77
CA THR A 356 -16.12 -4.60 -17.15
C THR A 356 -16.15 -5.74 -16.10
N LYS A 357 -16.28 -5.41 -14.82
CA LYS A 357 -16.39 -6.41 -13.73
C LYS A 357 -17.78 -7.05 -13.69
N LEU A 358 -18.84 -6.26 -13.90
CA LEU A 358 -20.24 -6.66 -13.76
C LEU A 358 -20.81 -7.32 -15.03
N ASP A 359 -20.35 -6.92 -16.21
CA ASP A 359 -20.74 -7.54 -17.50
C ASP A 359 -20.06 -8.89 -17.73
N LYS A 360 -19.07 -9.23 -16.87
CA LYS A 360 -18.54 -10.59 -16.86
C LYS A 360 -19.53 -11.49 -16.14
N PRO A 361 -19.89 -12.63 -16.76
CA PRO A 361 -20.48 -13.70 -16.01
C PRO A 361 -19.56 -13.92 -14.81
N THR A 362 -20.13 -14.02 -13.59
CA THR A 362 -19.41 -14.39 -12.37
C THR A 362 -18.34 -15.39 -12.77
N PRO A 363 -17.06 -15.16 -12.55
CA PRO A 363 -16.05 -16.10 -13.01
C PRO A 363 -16.40 -17.44 -12.40
N LYS A 364 -17.06 -18.30 -13.17
CA LYS A 364 -16.94 -19.72 -12.94
C LYS A 364 -15.43 -19.89 -12.90
N LYS A 365 -14.88 -20.39 -11.76
CA LYS A 365 -13.46 -20.76 -11.69
C LYS A 365 -13.04 -21.13 -13.10
N PRO A 366 -12.04 -20.49 -13.71
CA PRO A 366 -11.76 -20.67 -15.11
C PRO A 366 -11.75 -22.17 -15.34
N LYS A 367 -12.62 -22.68 -16.22
CA LYS A 367 -12.52 -24.07 -16.64
C LYS A 367 -11.16 -24.13 -17.29
N ILE A 368 -10.18 -24.67 -16.56
CA ILE A 368 -8.85 -24.94 -17.09
C ILE A 368 -9.11 -25.79 -18.33
N PRO A 369 -8.73 -25.34 -19.53
CA PRO A 369 -8.91 -26.14 -20.72
C PRO A 369 -8.31 -27.51 -20.42
N ASN A 370 -9.03 -28.59 -20.77
CA ASN A 370 -8.52 -29.94 -20.56
C ASN A 370 -7.07 -30.01 -21.06
N PRO A 371 -6.13 -30.51 -20.27
CA PRO A 371 -4.73 -30.54 -20.66
C PRO A 371 -4.60 -31.22 -21.99
N VAL A 372 -3.99 -30.54 -22.96
CA VAL A 372 -3.66 -31.13 -24.23
C VAL A 372 -2.61 -32.22 -23.94
N LEU A 373 -2.99 -33.48 -24.10
CA LEU A 373 -2.12 -34.62 -23.91
C LEU A 373 -0.98 -34.59 -24.95
N GLY A 374 0.24 -34.36 -24.48
CA GLY A 374 1.44 -34.30 -25.32
C GLY A 374 2.73 -34.36 -24.51
N PHE A 375 2.78 -35.20 -23.45
CA PHE A 375 4.01 -35.39 -22.68
C PHE A 375 4.85 -36.55 -23.17
N ASN A 376 6.17 -36.31 -23.29
CA ASN A 376 7.13 -37.40 -23.36
C ASN A 376 7.23 -38.12 -22.01
N VAL A 377 7.36 -39.44 -22.04
CA VAL A 377 7.36 -40.36 -20.89
C VAL A 377 8.39 -40.06 -19.78
N GLY A 378 9.28 -39.09 -19.96
CA GLY A 378 10.28 -38.69 -18.98
C GLY A 378 9.89 -37.51 -18.08
N PHE A 379 8.83 -36.77 -18.36
CA PHE A 379 8.48 -35.55 -17.63
C PHE A 379 7.97 -35.84 -16.21
N ASP A 380 7.07 -36.79 -16.06
CA ASP A 380 6.51 -37.13 -14.74
C ASP A 380 7.57 -37.66 -13.78
N ALA A 381 8.58 -38.38 -14.27
CA ALA A 381 9.71 -38.83 -13.48
C ALA A 381 10.62 -37.68 -13.00
N MET A 382 10.69 -36.58 -13.76
CA MET A 382 11.46 -35.40 -13.36
C MET A 382 10.80 -34.59 -12.24
N LEU A 383 9.50 -34.75 -12.02
CA LEU A 383 8.71 -34.03 -11.03
C LEU A 383 8.51 -34.81 -9.73
N THR A 384 9.06 -36.00 -9.57
CA THR A 384 8.81 -36.87 -8.39
C THR A 384 9.26 -36.30 -7.09
N ASP A 385 10.33 -35.48 -7.07
CA ASP A 385 10.96 -34.98 -5.83
C ASP A 385 10.70 -33.49 -5.55
N ILE A 386 9.72 -32.87 -6.18
CA ILE A 386 9.31 -31.50 -5.88
C ILE A 386 8.18 -31.49 -4.85
N ARG A 387 7.97 -30.32 -4.20
CA ARG A 387 6.90 -30.14 -3.21
C ARG A 387 5.51 -30.37 -3.83
N ASP A 388 4.58 -30.80 -3.00
CA ASP A 388 3.24 -31.19 -3.49
C ASP A 388 2.45 -30.01 -4.04
N GLU A 389 2.62 -28.80 -3.46
CA GLU A 389 2.00 -27.58 -3.94
C GLU A 389 2.50 -27.21 -5.37
N ALA A 390 3.77 -27.44 -5.66
CA ALA A 390 4.30 -27.22 -7.01
C ALA A 390 3.74 -28.23 -8.01
N LYS A 391 3.60 -29.50 -7.61
CA LYS A 391 2.91 -30.54 -8.43
C LYS A 391 1.46 -30.15 -8.71
N GLU A 392 0.76 -29.63 -7.68
CA GLU A 392 -0.63 -29.22 -7.83
C GLU A 392 -0.79 -28.09 -8.85
N ILE A 393 0.07 -27.06 -8.79
CA ILE A 393 0.08 -25.98 -9.78
C ILE A 393 0.38 -26.49 -11.18
N ILE A 394 1.40 -27.33 -11.34
CA ILE A 394 1.76 -27.93 -12.62
C ILE A 394 0.59 -28.74 -13.18
N ASN A 395 -0.17 -29.42 -12.34
CA ASN A 395 -1.32 -30.22 -12.76
C ASN A 395 -2.58 -29.38 -13.05
N LYS A 396 -2.75 -28.25 -12.37
CA LYS A 396 -3.89 -27.33 -12.56
C LYS A 396 -3.78 -26.46 -13.80
N LEU A 397 -2.58 -26.10 -14.22
CA LEU A 397 -2.36 -25.19 -15.34
C LEU A 397 -2.27 -25.95 -16.67
N PRO A 398 -2.65 -25.29 -17.80
CA PRO A 398 -2.42 -25.82 -19.12
C PRO A 398 -0.95 -26.20 -19.31
N LYS A 399 -0.72 -27.40 -19.83
CA LYS A 399 0.64 -27.91 -20.05
C LYS A 399 1.27 -27.29 -21.31
N PRO A 400 2.61 -27.19 -21.40
CA PRO A 400 3.25 -26.74 -22.64
C PRO A 400 2.91 -27.69 -23.79
N ASN A 401 2.84 -27.17 -25.01
CA ASN A 401 2.45 -27.96 -26.19
C ASN A 401 3.42 -29.11 -26.48
N THR A 402 4.69 -28.88 -26.24
CA THR A 402 5.76 -29.85 -26.46
C THR A 402 6.93 -29.62 -25.54
N ILE A 403 7.55 -30.71 -25.09
CA ILE A 403 8.85 -30.66 -24.39
C ILE A 403 9.79 -31.54 -25.23
N ILE A 404 10.86 -30.95 -25.72
CA ILE A 404 11.86 -31.65 -26.58
C ILE A 404 13.27 -31.41 -26.04
N ARG A 405 14.22 -32.16 -26.59
CA ARG A 405 15.64 -31.95 -26.34
C ARG A 405 16.14 -30.71 -27.07
N GLY A 406 16.91 -29.85 -26.38
CA GLY A 406 17.47 -28.61 -26.93
C GLY A 406 18.31 -27.85 -25.91
N ASP A 407 18.45 -26.53 -26.06
CA ASP A 407 19.40 -25.71 -25.30
C ASP A 407 18.88 -25.17 -23.95
N GLY A 408 17.66 -25.56 -23.54
CA GLY A 408 17.02 -24.99 -22.34
C GLY A 408 16.39 -23.61 -22.65
N ILE A 409 15.23 -23.61 -23.31
CA ILE A 409 14.54 -22.39 -23.74
C ILE A 409 13.02 -22.64 -23.73
N TYR A 410 12.26 -21.70 -23.15
CA TYR A 410 10.82 -21.64 -23.33
C TYR A 410 10.44 -20.73 -24.51
N TYR A 411 9.72 -21.28 -25.47
CA TYR A 411 9.19 -20.55 -26.62
C TYR A 411 7.74 -20.10 -26.37
N GLN A 412 7.54 -18.84 -26.08
CA GLN A 412 6.27 -18.25 -25.71
C GLN A 412 5.16 -18.46 -26.76
N THR A 413 5.45 -18.21 -28.03
CA THR A 413 4.46 -18.29 -29.12
C THR A 413 3.96 -19.73 -29.37
N SER A 414 4.86 -20.70 -29.33
CA SER A 414 4.53 -22.11 -29.57
C SER A 414 4.22 -22.87 -28.28
N LYS A 415 4.41 -22.25 -27.10
CA LYS A 415 4.34 -22.90 -25.77
C LYS A 415 5.18 -24.18 -25.71
N LYS A 416 6.35 -24.14 -26.32
CA LYS A 416 7.30 -25.25 -26.42
C LYS A 416 8.42 -25.02 -25.38
N ILE A 417 8.81 -26.09 -24.70
CA ILE A 417 10.01 -26.12 -23.85
C ILE A 417 11.08 -26.95 -24.52
N GLU A 418 12.28 -26.41 -24.62
CA GLU A 418 13.49 -27.18 -24.91
C GLU A 418 14.25 -27.40 -23.60
N THR A 419 14.75 -28.61 -23.38
CA THR A 419 15.57 -28.96 -22.21
C THR A 419 16.79 -29.75 -22.66
N PRO A 420 18.01 -29.40 -22.18
CA PRO A 420 19.20 -30.16 -22.50
C PRO A 420 19.10 -31.55 -21.89
N VAL A 421 19.72 -32.51 -22.55
CA VAL A 421 19.94 -33.85 -21.99
C VAL A 421 21.40 -33.95 -21.64
N THR A 422 21.71 -33.70 -20.39
CA THR A 422 23.06 -33.90 -19.86
C THR A 422 23.20 -35.31 -19.29
N LYS A 423 24.42 -35.74 -19.01
CA LYS A 423 24.67 -36.99 -18.27
C LYS A 423 24.24 -36.92 -16.81
N ASN A 424 23.87 -35.71 -16.35
CA ASN A 424 23.47 -35.44 -14.97
C ASN A 424 21.98 -35.08 -14.90
N ARG A 425 21.14 -36.05 -14.55
CA ARG A 425 19.67 -35.88 -14.44
C ARG A 425 19.22 -34.75 -13.50
N ALA A 426 20.04 -34.40 -12.52
CA ALA A 426 19.73 -33.28 -11.61
C ALA A 426 19.80 -31.94 -12.34
N ASP A 427 20.80 -31.74 -13.21
CA ASP A 427 20.93 -30.51 -13.98
C ASP A 427 19.80 -30.37 -15.00
N ASP A 428 19.42 -31.45 -15.69
CA ASP A 428 18.30 -31.48 -16.66
C ASP A 428 16.98 -31.08 -15.99
N ARG A 429 16.75 -31.58 -14.75
CA ARG A 429 15.57 -31.27 -13.96
C ARG A 429 15.49 -29.78 -13.59
N HIS A 430 16.60 -29.17 -13.21
CA HIS A 430 16.62 -27.77 -12.82
C HIS A 430 16.35 -26.85 -14.01
N VAL A 431 16.94 -27.12 -15.15
CA VAL A 431 16.64 -26.38 -16.38
C VAL A 431 15.18 -26.54 -16.75
N LEU A 432 14.62 -27.75 -16.70
CA LEU A 432 13.22 -27.99 -17.01
C LEU A 432 12.28 -27.20 -16.06
N LEU A 433 12.53 -27.22 -14.76
CA LEU A 433 11.72 -26.48 -13.78
C LEU A 433 11.84 -24.97 -13.96
N HIS A 434 12.99 -24.45 -14.35
CA HIS A 434 13.18 -23.06 -14.69
C HIS A 434 12.35 -22.66 -15.92
N GLU A 435 12.50 -23.39 -17.04
CA GLU A 435 11.73 -23.12 -18.27
C GLU A 435 10.22 -23.34 -18.06
N TYR A 436 9.84 -24.25 -17.17
CA TYR A 436 8.45 -24.42 -16.77
C TYR A 436 7.93 -23.23 -15.95
N GLY A 437 8.78 -22.59 -15.17
CA GLY A 437 8.48 -21.33 -14.49
C GLY A 437 8.08 -20.23 -15.49
N HIS A 438 8.80 -20.07 -16.58
CA HIS A 438 8.41 -19.14 -17.65
C HIS A 438 7.07 -19.51 -18.29
N HIS A 439 6.80 -20.81 -18.48
CA HIS A 439 5.52 -21.26 -19.00
C HIS A 439 4.36 -20.96 -18.05
N ILE A 440 4.56 -21.12 -16.74
CA ILE A 440 3.57 -20.79 -15.72
C ILE A 440 3.29 -19.29 -15.72
N ASP A 441 4.31 -18.45 -15.66
CA ASP A 441 4.17 -17.00 -15.64
C ASP A 441 3.39 -16.48 -16.86
N HIS A 442 3.76 -16.97 -18.05
CA HIS A 442 3.06 -16.64 -19.28
C HIS A 442 1.60 -17.14 -19.29
N THR A 443 1.37 -18.36 -18.82
CA THR A 443 0.03 -18.98 -18.77
C THR A 443 -0.87 -18.25 -17.79
N LEU A 444 -0.37 -17.90 -16.61
CA LEU A 444 -1.10 -17.12 -15.62
C LEU A 444 -1.47 -15.73 -16.16
N ASN A 445 -0.54 -15.03 -16.79
CA ASN A 445 -0.82 -13.74 -17.39
C ASN A 445 -1.90 -13.83 -18.49
N TRP A 446 -1.89 -14.87 -19.30
CA TRP A 446 -2.94 -15.14 -20.29
C TRP A 446 -4.29 -15.42 -19.62
N LEU A 447 -4.34 -16.25 -18.58
CA LEU A 447 -5.55 -16.55 -17.82
C LEU A 447 -6.12 -15.29 -17.16
N TYR A 448 -5.29 -14.49 -16.52
CA TYR A 448 -5.71 -13.21 -15.92
C TYR A 448 -6.27 -12.23 -16.97
N LYS A 449 -5.66 -12.15 -18.16
CA LYS A 449 -6.19 -11.35 -19.27
C LYS A 449 -7.53 -11.89 -19.79
N ALA A 450 -7.67 -13.21 -19.90
CA ALA A 450 -8.89 -13.86 -20.39
C ALA A 450 -10.09 -13.64 -19.45
N VAL A 451 -9.86 -13.53 -18.12
CA VAL A 451 -10.89 -13.19 -17.14
C VAL A 451 -11.01 -11.67 -16.93
N GLY A 452 -10.28 -10.85 -17.73
CA GLY A 452 -10.36 -9.38 -17.74
C GLY A 452 -9.82 -8.70 -16.49
N ALA A 453 -9.03 -9.37 -15.69
CA ALA A 453 -8.15 -8.71 -14.77
C ALA A 453 -7.21 -7.80 -15.58
N GLU A 454 -6.94 -6.57 -15.11
CA GLU A 454 -6.03 -5.65 -15.81
C GLU A 454 -4.70 -6.35 -16.07
N GLY A 455 -4.56 -6.82 -17.30
CA GLY A 455 -3.27 -7.29 -17.81
C GLY A 455 -2.34 -6.08 -17.81
N THR A 456 -1.13 -6.26 -17.30
CA THR A 456 -0.06 -5.30 -17.54
C THR A 456 0.17 -5.19 -19.04
N SER A 457 0.82 -4.13 -19.51
CA SER A 457 1.35 -4.05 -20.88
C SER A 457 2.35 -5.19 -21.17
N SER A 458 2.88 -5.81 -20.11
CA SER A 458 3.75 -6.98 -20.16
C SER A 458 3.00 -8.26 -20.49
N THR A 459 3.66 -9.17 -21.18
CA THR A 459 3.20 -10.51 -21.51
C THR A 459 3.25 -11.45 -20.30
N PHE A 460 3.95 -11.06 -19.22
CA PHE A 460 4.19 -11.85 -18.02
C PHE A 460 3.63 -11.17 -16.77
N LEU A 461 3.01 -11.98 -15.90
CA LEU A 461 2.43 -11.52 -14.63
C LEU A 461 3.50 -10.96 -13.67
N SER A 462 4.66 -11.58 -13.66
CA SER A 462 5.80 -11.22 -12.81
C SER A 462 6.25 -9.77 -12.94
N TYR A 463 6.09 -9.17 -14.12
CA TYR A 463 6.53 -7.81 -14.36
C TYR A 463 5.95 -6.79 -13.37
N LYS A 464 4.65 -6.84 -13.13
CA LYS A 464 3.98 -5.87 -12.25
C LYS A 464 4.21 -6.17 -10.78
N ARG A 465 4.03 -7.42 -10.40
CA ARG A 465 3.97 -7.82 -8.99
C ARG A 465 5.33 -7.99 -8.34
N LEU A 466 6.30 -8.53 -9.06
CA LEU A 466 7.64 -8.77 -8.51
C LEU A 466 8.58 -7.56 -8.62
N LYS A 467 8.28 -6.56 -9.46
CA LYS A 467 9.16 -5.40 -9.67
C LYS A 467 9.42 -4.63 -8.37
N GLU A 468 8.37 -4.23 -7.68
CA GLU A 468 8.49 -3.46 -6.44
C GLU A 468 9.18 -4.27 -5.34
N ALA A 469 8.79 -5.52 -5.18
CA ALA A 469 9.42 -6.44 -4.23
C ALA A 469 10.92 -6.65 -4.52
N SER A 470 11.28 -6.82 -5.80
CA SER A 470 12.68 -6.92 -6.24
C SER A 470 13.49 -5.65 -5.92
N GLU A 471 12.91 -4.47 -6.10
CA GLU A 471 13.55 -3.20 -5.77
C GLU A 471 13.76 -3.01 -4.26
N ILE A 472 12.84 -3.50 -3.43
CA ILE A 472 12.96 -3.48 -1.96
C ILE A 472 14.14 -4.37 -1.54
N ASP A 473 14.18 -5.61 -2.00
CA ASP A 473 15.24 -6.55 -1.66
C ASP A 473 16.60 -6.11 -2.22
N ALA A 474 16.65 -5.53 -3.42
CA ALA A 474 17.85 -4.95 -3.99
C ALA A 474 18.43 -3.84 -3.10
N ARG A 475 17.57 -2.95 -2.59
CA ARG A 475 17.99 -1.88 -1.65
C ARG A 475 18.52 -2.45 -0.32
N ALA A 476 17.85 -3.47 0.22
CA ALA A 476 18.26 -4.15 1.46
C ALA A 476 19.63 -4.83 1.33
N LEU A 477 19.93 -5.38 0.15
CA LEU A 477 21.23 -5.96 -0.17
C LEU A 477 22.32 -4.93 -0.49
N GLY A 478 21.96 -3.62 -0.57
CA GLY A 478 22.90 -2.54 -0.93
C GLY A 478 23.15 -2.40 -2.43
N ILE A 479 22.35 -3.07 -3.25
CA ILE A 479 22.38 -2.93 -4.72
C ILE A 479 21.85 -1.55 -5.08
N GLY A 480 22.60 -0.79 -5.87
CA GLY A 480 22.24 0.60 -6.26
C GLY A 480 23.10 1.70 -5.61
N LYS A 481 23.94 1.37 -4.63
CA LYS A 481 24.90 2.30 -4.02
C LYS A 481 26.24 2.40 -4.79
N GLY A 482 26.22 2.22 -6.10
CA GLY A 482 27.42 2.23 -6.96
C GLY A 482 28.26 0.93 -6.85
N MET A 483 29.50 0.93 -7.39
CA MET A 483 30.39 -0.25 -7.42
C MET A 483 30.74 -0.79 -6.00
N ARG A 484 30.79 0.09 -5.00
CA ARG A 484 31.09 -0.29 -3.62
C ARG A 484 29.93 -1.09 -3.01
N GLY A 485 28.70 -0.64 -3.18
CA GLY A 485 27.51 -1.36 -2.67
C GLY A 485 27.30 -2.72 -3.34
N GLN A 486 27.66 -2.85 -4.61
CA GLN A 486 27.62 -4.14 -5.32
C GLN A 486 28.66 -5.12 -4.78
N LYS A 487 29.86 -4.66 -4.42
CA LYS A 487 30.87 -5.50 -3.75
C LYS A 487 30.41 -5.93 -2.36
N GLU A 488 29.80 -5.03 -1.58
CA GLU A 488 29.27 -5.35 -0.25
C GLU A 488 28.12 -6.38 -0.33
N ALA A 489 27.23 -6.24 -1.30
CA ALA A 489 26.17 -7.22 -1.54
C ALA A 489 26.75 -8.61 -1.88
N MET A 490 27.82 -8.65 -2.68
CA MET A 490 28.51 -9.89 -3.02
C MET A 490 29.21 -10.53 -1.82
N PHE A 491 29.85 -9.74 -0.96
CA PHE A 491 30.45 -10.27 0.25
C PHE A 491 29.39 -10.83 1.19
N LYS A 492 28.29 -10.11 1.42
CA LYS A 492 27.15 -10.63 2.20
C LYS A 492 26.61 -11.94 1.62
N LEU A 493 26.43 -12.02 0.30
CA LEU A 493 25.98 -13.24 -0.36
C LEU A 493 26.96 -14.40 -0.12
N LYS A 494 28.27 -14.17 -0.32
CA LYS A 494 29.29 -15.18 -0.06
C LYS A 494 29.34 -15.63 1.41
N ASP A 495 29.21 -14.69 2.35
CA ASP A 495 29.18 -15.00 3.78
C ASP A 495 27.91 -15.75 4.16
N MET A 496 26.77 -15.38 3.65
CA MET A 496 25.51 -16.11 3.87
C MET A 496 25.57 -17.52 3.27
N LEU A 497 26.20 -17.69 2.12
CA LEU A 497 26.37 -18.99 1.46
C LEU A 497 27.41 -19.86 2.22
N LYS A 498 28.48 -19.28 2.78
CA LYS A 498 29.45 -20.00 3.65
C LYS A 498 28.80 -20.50 4.93
N VAL A 499 28.00 -19.67 5.60
CA VAL A 499 27.25 -20.08 6.81
C VAL A 499 26.33 -21.25 6.54
N MET A 500 25.97 -21.50 5.28
CA MET A 500 25.09 -22.61 4.89
C MET A 500 25.84 -23.87 4.49
N GLU A 501 27.11 -23.77 4.08
CA GLU A 501 28.00 -24.94 3.91
C GLU A 501 28.21 -25.70 5.23
N ASP A 502 28.30 -24.96 6.34
CA ASP A 502 28.64 -25.49 7.67
C ASP A 502 27.41 -25.85 8.52
N SER A 503 26.19 -25.53 8.09
CA SER A 503 25.02 -25.64 8.95
C SER A 503 23.87 -26.43 8.35
N LYS A 504 22.96 -26.84 9.20
CA LYS A 504 21.57 -27.29 9.14
C LYS A 504 20.91 -27.56 7.73
N TYR A 505 21.43 -27.01 6.63
CA TYR A 505 20.85 -27.13 5.29
C TYR A 505 21.59 -28.09 4.36
N GLY A 506 22.87 -28.47 4.65
CA GLY A 506 23.66 -29.48 3.92
C GLY A 506 23.85 -29.17 2.43
N ILE A 507 23.89 -27.89 2.06
CA ILE A 507 24.04 -27.43 0.67
C ILE A 507 25.52 -27.12 0.45
N LYS A 508 26.22 -27.94 -0.32
CA LYS A 508 27.62 -27.64 -0.71
C LYS A 508 27.65 -26.51 -1.73
N PHE A 509 28.44 -25.49 -1.47
CA PHE A 509 28.67 -24.36 -2.35
C PHE A 509 29.61 -24.73 -3.49
N ILE A 510 29.07 -25.21 -4.57
CA ILE A 510 29.82 -25.52 -5.80
C ILE A 510 29.19 -24.68 -6.92
N TRP A 511 29.99 -24.11 -7.81
CA TRP A 511 29.58 -23.37 -9.01
C TRP A 511 28.54 -24.11 -9.88
N LYS A 512 28.48 -25.44 -9.74
CA LYS A 512 27.52 -26.32 -10.39
C LYS A 512 26.26 -26.59 -9.54
N ASN A 513 26.12 -25.92 -8.38
CA ASN A 513 24.91 -26.06 -7.59
C ASN A 513 23.79 -25.21 -8.21
N PRO A 514 22.70 -25.82 -8.63
CA PRO A 514 21.59 -25.12 -9.27
C PRO A 514 20.98 -24.01 -8.42
N ILE A 515 20.94 -24.19 -7.09
CA ILE A 515 20.43 -23.17 -6.16
C ILE A 515 21.27 -21.91 -6.25
N TYR A 516 22.60 -22.06 -6.25
CA TYR A 516 23.52 -20.95 -6.39
C TYR A 516 23.34 -20.23 -7.72
N ALA A 517 23.23 -20.97 -8.81
CA ALA A 517 23.04 -20.38 -10.14
C ALA A 517 21.76 -19.51 -10.20
N ASN A 518 20.64 -20.02 -9.69
CA ASN A 518 19.37 -19.31 -9.71
C ASN A 518 19.34 -18.10 -8.76
N VAL A 519 19.91 -18.21 -7.56
CA VAL A 519 20.06 -17.06 -6.65
C VAL A 519 20.97 -15.99 -7.25
N SER A 520 22.08 -16.41 -7.89
CA SER A 520 23.00 -15.51 -8.59
C SER A 520 22.31 -14.78 -9.75
N ASP A 521 21.45 -15.46 -10.50
CA ASP A 521 20.72 -14.88 -11.61
C ASP A 521 19.65 -13.88 -11.15
N ILE A 522 18.96 -14.13 -10.02
CA ILE A 522 18.10 -13.14 -9.38
C ILE A 522 18.88 -11.86 -9.04
N ILE A 523 20.10 -11.99 -8.47
CA ILE A 523 20.96 -10.83 -8.19
C ILE A 523 21.42 -10.15 -9.48
N ASP A 524 21.75 -10.91 -10.52
CA ASP A 524 22.14 -10.35 -11.81
C ASP A 524 21.00 -9.56 -12.46
N SER A 525 19.76 -10.05 -12.36
CA SER A 525 18.57 -9.33 -12.79
C SER A 525 18.40 -8.00 -12.03
N MET A 526 18.56 -8.00 -10.70
CA MET A 526 18.49 -6.80 -9.85
C MET A 526 19.58 -5.78 -10.18
N THR A 527 20.75 -6.22 -10.64
CA THR A 527 21.86 -5.36 -11.07
C THR A 527 21.83 -5.00 -12.54
N LYS A 528 20.80 -5.42 -13.27
CA LYS A 528 20.66 -5.22 -14.72
C LYS A 528 21.85 -5.81 -15.51
N GLY A 529 22.22 -7.04 -15.18
CA GLY A 529 23.28 -7.80 -15.81
C GLY A 529 24.71 -7.31 -15.50
N LYS A 530 24.88 -6.45 -14.51
CA LYS A 530 26.22 -5.96 -14.12
C LYS A 530 26.97 -6.95 -13.25
N PHE A 531 26.25 -7.84 -12.57
CA PHE A 531 26.83 -8.80 -11.65
C PHE A 531 27.56 -9.92 -12.40
N TYR A 532 26.95 -10.50 -13.41
CA TYR A 532 27.56 -11.51 -14.30
C TYR A 532 28.91 -11.03 -14.91
N ASN A 533 28.89 -9.84 -15.52
CA ASN A 533 30.07 -9.33 -16.21
C ASN A 533 31.27 -9.04 -15.30
N ASN A 534 31.03 -8.70 -14.03
CA ASN A 534 32.08 -8.25 -13.12
C ASN A 534 32.64 -9.36 -12.23
N HIS A 535 31.92 -10.48 -12.06
CA HIS A 535 32.20 -11.43 -11.01
C HIS A 535 32.22 -12.90 -11.44
N ARG A 536 32.07 -13.21 -12.72
CA ARG A 536 32.03 -14.57 -13.29
C ARG A 536 31.00 -15.47 -12.58
N MET A 537 29.85 -14.92 -12.26
CA MET A 537 28.73 -15.66 -11.63
C MET A 537 27.72 -16.08 -12.68
N ALA A 538 26.82 -17.03 -12.36
CA ALA A 538 25.73 -17.38 -13.26
C ALA A 538 24.79 -16.18 -13.46
N GLY A 539 24.28 -16.00 -14.67
CA GLY A 539 23.38 -14.91 -15.05
C GLY A 539 23.42 -14.68 -16.56
N HIS A 540 22.58 -13.79 -17.04
CA HIS A 540 22.38 -13.52 -18.48
C HIS A 540 23.15 -12.29 -18.99
N GLY A 541 23.68 -11.46 -18.11
CA GLY A 541 24.46 -10.27 -18.44
C GLY A 541 23.64 -9.08 -18.95
N LYS A 542 24.35 -7.96 -19.22
CA LYS A 542 23.73 -6.67 -19.52
C LYS A 542 22.85 -6.60 -20.76
N SER A 543 23.18 -7.37 -21.79
CA SER A 543 22.41 -7.37 -23.05
C SER A 543 21.02 -7.93 -22.87
N TYR A 544 20.87 -8.93 -22.03
CA TYR A 544 19.60 -9.61 -21.73
C TYR A 544 18.71 -8.77 -20.81
N TYR A 545 19.29 -8.21 -19.75
CA TYR A 545 18.55 -7.42 -18.75
C TYR A 545 18.37 -5.94 -19.13
N ARG A 546 18.30 -5.62 -20.43
CA ARG A 546 18.00 -4.23 -20.88
C ARG A 546 16.56 -3.82 -20.57
N SER A 547 15.61 -4.76 -20.65
CA SER A 547 14.21 -4.51 -20.29
C SER A 547 13.92 -4.94 -18.86
N HIS A 548 13.01 -4.21 -18.19
CA HIS A 548 12.50 -4.60 -16.87
C HIS A 548 11.64 -5.87 -16.95
N GLU A 549 11.05 -6.12 -18.11
CA GLU A 549 10.25 -7.31 -18.34
C GLU A 549 11.10 -8.58 -18.24
N ASN A 550 12.24 -8.63 -18.94
CA ASN A 550 13.16 -9.76 -18.86
C ASN A 550 13.67 -9.99 -17.43
N GLN A 551 13.92 -8.92 -16.66
CA GLN A 551 14.35 -9.03 -15.27
C GLN A 551 13.32 -9.75 -14.40
N MET A 552 12.05 -9.39 -14.53
CA MET A 552 10.99 -9.98 -13.69
C MET A 552 10.59 -11.38 -14.15
N THR A 553 10.62 -11.63 -15.43
CA THR A 553 10.37 -12.95 -16.01
C THR A 553 11.39 -13.97 -15.54
N GLU A 554 12.67 -13.61 -15.55
CA GLU A 554 13.73 -14.46 -15.00
C GLU A 554 13.60 -14.65 -13.49
N ASN A 555 13.27 -13.58 -12.74
CA ASN A 555 13.02 -13.70 -11.33
C ASN A 555 11.90 -14.69 -11.02
N PHE A 556 10.80 -14.68 -11.78
CA PHE A 556 9.70 -15.61 -11.59
C PHE A 556 10.13 -17.06 -11.85
N ALA A 557 10.82 -17.31 -12.96
CA ALA A 557 11.27 -18.64 -13.32
C ALA A 557 12.27 -19.22 -12.28
N ASN A 558 13.23 -18.40 -11.86
CA ASN A 558 14.17 -18.76 -10.80
C ASN A 558 13.46 -19.01 -9.46
N LEU A 559 12.48 -18.17 -9.09
CA LEU A 559 11.70 -18.34 -7.87
C LEU A 559 10.86 -19.61 -7.90
N PHE A 560 10.23 -19.94 -9.04
CA PHE A 560 9.45 -21.16 -9.17
C PHE A 560 10.32 -22.42 -8.97
N LEU A 561 11.51 -22.44 -9.57
CA LEU A 561 12.47 -23.53 -9.39
C LEU A 561 12.89 -23.63 -7.91
N LEU A 562 13.29 -22.52 -7.29
CA LEU A 562 13.74 -22.50 -5.89
C LEU A 562 12.60 -22.87 -4.93
N TRP A 563 11.37 -22.44 -5.23
CA TRP A 563 10.19 -22.77 -4.44
C TRP A 563 9.79 -24.24 -4.53
N SER A 564 10.06 -24.89 -5.63
CA SER A 564 9.76 -26.32 -5.81
C SER A 564 10.51 -27.22 -4.83
N ASP A 565 11.59 -26.76 -4.21
CA ASP A 565 12.37 -27.47 -3.18
C ASP A 565 12.32 -26.75 -1.83
N LYS A 566 11.89 -27.44 -0.76
CA LYS A 566 11.72 -26.84 0.58
C LYS A 566 12.99 -26.26 1.18
N LYS A 567 14.14 -26.89 0.95
CA LYS A 567 15.44 -26.43 1.49
C LYS A 567 15.92 -25.17 0.76
N SER A 568 15.83 -25.19 -0.56
CA SER A 568 16.17 -24.06 -1.42
C SER A 568 15.30 -22.85 -1.09
N TRP A 569 14.00 -23.08 -0.87
CA TRP A 569 13.08 -22.02 -0.53
C TRP A 569 13.35 -21.37 0.82
N ALA A 570 13.66 -22.14 1.84
CA ALA A 570 14.02 -21.61 3.16
C ALA A 570 15.24 -20.68 3.10
N PHE A 571 16.18 -20.96 2.22
CA PHE A 571 17.31 -20.08 1.94
C PHE A 571 16.90 -18.83 1.17
N THR A 572 16.14 -18.99 0.10
CA THR A 572 15.70 -17.89 -0.76
C THR A 572 14.89 -16.85 0.01
N LYS A 573 14.08 -17.27 0.97
CA LYS A 573 13.35 -16.37 1.89
C LYS A 573 14.25 -15.48 2.73
N LYS A 574 15.39 -15.96 3.15
CA LYS A 574 16.37 -15.14 3.90
C LYS A 574 17.07 -14.12 3.02
N MET A 575 17.32 -14.49 1.76
CA MET A 575 17.99 -13.60 0.80
C MET A 575 17.06 -12.54 0.24
N PHE A 576 15.82 -12.90 -0.08
CA PHE A 576 14.87 -12.07 -0.79
C PHE A 576 13.49 -12.13 -0.12
N PRO A 577 13.33 -11.56 1.10
CA PRO A 577 12.10 -11.69 1.88
C PRO A 577 10.89 -11.07 1.18
N SER A 578 11.04 -9.91 0.53
CA SER A 578 9.93 -9.23 -0.16
C SER A 578 9.55 -9.96 -1.44
N LEU A 579 10.54 -10.37 -2.23
CA LEU A 579 10.34 -11.05 -3.50
C LEU A 579 9.68 -12.44 -3.29
N THR A 580 10.13 -13.18 -2.28
CA THR A 580 9.57 -14.49 -1.94
C THR A 580 8.15 -14.39 -1.37
N LYS A 581 7.87 -13.36 -0.56
CA LYS A 581 6.53 -13.10 -0.04
C LYS A 581 5.54 -12.86 -1.20
N GLU A 582 5.91 -12.00 -2.13
CA GLU A 582 5.05 -11.69 -3.29
C GLU A 582 4.87 -12.90 -4.20
N PHE A 583 5.91 -13.69 -4.41
CA PHE A 583 5.82 -14.94 -5.16
C PHE A 583 4.87 -15.96 -4.49
N GLU A 584 4.95 -16.14 -3.18
CA GLU A 584 4.02 -17.03 -2.44
C GLU A 584 2.57 -16.58 -2.55
N LEU A 585 2.30 -15.26 -2.57
CA LEU A 585 0.96 -14.73 -2.79
C LEU A 585 0.45 -15.08 -4.19
N ILE A 586 1.28 -14.94 -5.22
CA ILE A 586 0.92 -15.37 -6.59
C ILE A 586 0.60 -16.87 -6.62
N MET A 587 1.42 -17.70 -5.99
CA MET A 587 1.19 -19.15 -5.98
C MET A 587 -0.08 -19.56 -5.24
N LYS A 588 -0.40 -18.89 -4.12
CA LYS A 588 -1.66 -19.09 -3.38
C LYS A 588 -2.91 -18.73 -4.22
N GLU A 589 -2.82 -17.74 -5.08
CA GLU A 589 -3.93 -17.38 -5.97
C GLU A 589 -4.19 -18.45 -7.05
N VAL A 590 -3.20 -19.27 -7.36
CA VAL A 590 -3.29 -20.36 -8.33
C VAL A 590 -3.80 -21.66 -7.69
N LEU A 591 -3.42 -21.92 -6.43
CA LEU A 591 -3.86 -23.09 -5.66
C LEU A 591 -5.31 -22.92 -5.20
#